data_4b674264f861671285431c6fcec8ca84
#
_entry.id   4b674264f861671285431c6fcec8ca84
#
_cell.length_a   1.000
_cell.length_b   1.000
_cell.length_c   1.000
_cell.angle_alpha   90.00
_cell.angle_beta   90.00
_cell.angle_gamma   90.00
#
_symmetry.space_group_name_H-M   'P 1'
#
loop_
_entity.id
_entity.type
_entity.pdbx_description
1 polymer ?
#
loop_
_entity_poly.entity_id
_entity_poly.type
_entity_poly.pdbx_seq_one_letter_code
_entity_poly.pdbx_strand_id
1 'polypeptide(L)'
;MRVNGVMTNGKFEGLAHISNPRGQFAMVATDQRGSLKRMINRQNPDAVTSEEMKRVKMALIRDLAGRRSQGRASGILVDPVYSYERSFLEACDIRADVGVLMGVEATGYGGEGEFGPQVQMFDGLGADDAVMKVKARGAAAVKMLVYYHPDGPTRRHQQNMVRAVGRACEKSDIPLLLETVSHSLEGGPHKKNDPKDFSKVKPWIVVETARELTKPEYCVDVLKAEFPLDLKYAEELGQDPSDACKELDDVSQIPWVILSAGVDFEEFVENLRFAVANGASGFLCGRAIWKEGVRRDDMDEFLLETGVRRLNQLVDIAEGNARPWYKKYVDSVGEIEIVRGE
;
A
#
# COMPACT_ATOMS: atom_id res chain seq x y z
N MET A 1 -21.19 4.46 4.48
CA MET A 1 -21.93 3.58 3.55
C MET A 1 -21.67 4.10 2.14
N ARG A 2 -20.98 3.31 1.30
CA ARG A 2 -20.47 3.75 -0.02
C ARG A 2 -21.22 3.09 -1.17
N VAL A 3 -22.52 3.04 -1.04
CA VAL A 3 -23.39 2.56 -2.11
C VAL A 3 -23.85 3.77 -2.88
N ASN A 4 -23.62 3.80 -4.19
CA ASN A 4 -24.13 4.81 -5.13
C ASN A 4 -23.46 6.21 -5.11
N GLY A 5 -22.12 6.28 -4.94
CA GLY A 5 -21.42 7.56 -5.11
C GLY A 5 -21.58 8.57 -3.97
N VAL A 6 -22.04 8.14 -2.79
CA VAL A 6 -22.10 9.01 -1.59
C VAL A 6 -20.82 8.84 -0.77
N MET A 7 -20.17 9.96 -0.41
CA MET A 7 -18.91 9.98 0.32
C MET A 7 -18.85 11.15 1.30
N THR A 8 -18.23 10.98 2.45
CA THR A 8 -18.00 12.09 3.38
C THR A 8 -16.88 12.99 2.88
N ASN A 9 -16.91 14.26 3.31
CA ASN A 9 -15.98 15.28 2.82
C ASN A 9 -14.50 14.90 3.06
N GLY A 10 -14.14 14.46 4.29
CA GLY A 10 -12.76 14.11 4.60
C GLY A 10 -12.26 12.89 3.84
N LYS A 11 -13.14 11.90 3.56
CA LYS A 11 -12.77 10.77 2.71
C LYS A 11 -12.54 11.19 1.27
N PHE A 12 -13.40 12.05 0.70
CA PHE A 12 -13.22 12.59 -0.64
C PHE A 12 -11.94 13.41 -0.76
N GLU A 13 -11.72 14.36 0.15
CA GLU A 13 -10.52 15.18 0.18
C GLU A 13 -9.25 14.34 0.33
N GLY A 14 -9.27 13.33 1.22
CA GLY A 14 -8.15 12.43 1.42
C GLY A 14 -7.82 11.62 0.16
N LEU A 15 -8.82 11.02 -0.51
CA LEU A 15 -8.61 10.29 -1.76
C LEU A 15 -8.15 11.21 -2.89
N ALA A 16 -8.71 12.41 -3.01
CA ALA A 16 -8.28 13.40 -3.97
C ALA A 16 -6.83 13.82 -3.74
N HIS A 17 -6.42 14.01 -2.47
CA HIS A 17 -5.07 14.44 -2.13
C HIS A 17 -4.00 13.37 -2.37
N ILE A 18 -4.34 12.07 -2.29
CA ILE A 18 -3.39 10.98 -2.59
C ILE A 18 -3.46 10.51 -4.05
N SER A 19 -4.29 11.11 -4.88
CA SER A 19 -4.40 10.84 -6.32
C SER A 19 -3.94 12.03 -7.17
N ASN A 20 -3.64 11.79 -8.44
CA ASN A 20 -3.41 12.86 -9.39
C ASN A 20 -4.74 13.56 -9.79
N PRO A 21 -4.72 14.70 -10.51
CA PRO A 21 -5.95 15.40 -10.92
C PRO A 21 -6.91 14.58 -11.77
N ARG A 22 -6.46 13.45 -12.33
CA ARG A 22 -7.31 12.51 -13.08
C ARG A 22 -7.94 11.43 -12.18
N GLY A 23 -7.66 11.46 -10.87
CA GLY A 23 -8.14 10.44 -9.93
C GLY A 23 -7.36 9.11 -9.98
N GLN A 24 -6.11 9.11 -10.44
CA GLN A 24 -5.27 7.93 -10.52
C GLN A 24 -4.21 7.98 -9.42
N PHE A 25 -3.87 6.82 -8.86
CA PHE A 25 -2.90 6.71 -7.78
C PHE A 25 -1.49 6.42 -8.30
N ALA A 26 -0.54 7.27 -7.96
CA ALA A 26 0.88 7.12 -8.25
C ALA A 26 1.68 7.33 -6.95
N MET A 27 1.60 6.36 -6.05
CA MET A 27 2.08 6.52 -4.68
C MET A 27 3.39 5.80 -4.42
N VAL A 28 4.26 6.41 -3.61
CA VAL A 28 5.55 5.84 -3.19
C VAL A 28 5.45 5.32 -1.75
N ALA A 29 5.92 4.09 -1.51
CA ALA A 29 5.95 3.48 -0.17
C ALA A 29 7.35 3.58 0.44
N THR A 30 7.41 4.16 1.65
CA THR A 30 8.62 4.25 2.49
C THR A 30 8.37 3.72 3.91
N ASP A 31 7.28 2.98 4.12
CA ASP A 31 6.85 2.47 5.42
C ASP A 31 7.64 1.24 5.92
N GLN A 32 8.55 0.68 5.12
CA GLN A 32 9.36 -0.47 5.47
C GLN A 32 10.20 -0.22 6.74
N ARG A 33 10.18 -1.16 7.67
CA ARG A 33 10.89 -1.10 8.95
C ARG A 33 11.91 -2.24 9.08
N GLY A 34 11.50 -3.43 9.47
CA GLY A 34 12.40 -4.57 9.58
C GLY A 34 13.09 -4.97 8.26
N SER A 35 12.35 -4.92 7.13
CA SER A 35 12.96 -5.17 5.81
C SER A 35 13.97 -4.09 5.41
N LEU A 36 13.74 -2.82 5.78
CA LEU A 36 14.70 -1.74 5.53
C LEU A 36 15.97 -1.90 6.37
N LYS A 37 15.85 -2.27 7.66
CA LYS A 37 17.02 -2.62 8.49
C LYS A 37 17.88 -3.70 7.84
N ARG A 38 17.25 -4.78 7.32
CA ARG A 38 17.95 -5.86 6.60
C ARG A 38 18.58 -5.39 5.28
N MET A 39 18.04 -4.36 4.65
CA MET A 39 18.65 -3.76 3.46
C MET A 39 19.84 -2.87 3.81
N ILE A 40 19.79 -2.11 4.90
CA ILE A 40 20.89 -1.27 5.38
C ILE A 40 22.05 -2.15 5.87
N ASN A 41 21.77 -3.09 6.77
CA ASN A 41 22.75 -4.01 7.30
C ASN A 41 22.22 -5.46 7.27
N ARG A 42 22.64 -6.23 6.26
CA ARG A 42 22.19 -7.62 6.08
C ARG A 42 22.75 -8.56 7.14
N GLN A 43 23.96 -8.31 7.63
CA GLN A 43 24.65 -9.20 8.58
C GLN A 43 24.13 -8.99 10.00
N ASN A 44 23.83 -7.76 10.37
CA ASN A 44 23.32 -7.40 11.70
C ASN A 44 22.24 -6.31 11.61
N PRO A 45 21.00 -6.66 11.23
CA PRO A 45 19.89 -5.69 11.10
C PRO A 45 19.56 -4.97 12.41
N ASP A 46 19.79 -5.61 13.56
CA ASP A 46 19.47 -5.04 14.87
C ASP A 46 20.47 -3.97 15.31
N ALA A 47 21.67 -3.93 14.71
CA ALA A 47 22.61 -2.85 14.92
C ALA A 47 22.25 -1.55 14.18
N VAL A 48 21.25 -1.58 13.27
CA VAL A 48 20.80 -0.38 12.56
C VAL A 48 20.08 0.53 13.54
N THR A 49 20.64 1.72 13.76
CA THR A 49 20.12 2.72 14.70
C THR A 49 18.87 3.42 14.20
N SER A 50 18.13 4.06 15.11
CA SER A 50 16.98 4.90 14.75
C SER A 50 17.38 6.08 13.88
N GLU A 51 18.54 6.66 14.12
CA GLU A 51 19.08 7.78 13.34
C GLU A 51 19.41 7.38 11.91
N GLU A 52 19.99 6.20 11.70
CA GLU A 52 20.24 5.65 10.36
C GLU A 52 18.93 5.40 9.62
N MET A 53 17.93 4.82 10.31
CA MET A 53 16.60 4.62 9.74
C MET A 53 15.96 5.96 9.33
N LYS A 54 15.99 6.95 10.20
CA LYS A 54 15.45 8.29 9.92
C LYS A 54 16.18 8.98 8.77
N ARG A 55 17.52 8.88 8.71
CA ARG A 55 18.32 9.45 7.63
C ARG A 55 17.93 8.86 6.28
N VAL A 56 17.85 7.53 6.17
CA VAL A 56 17.47 6.86 4.93
C VAL A 56 16.03 7.22 4.54
N LYS A 57 15.10 7.22 5.47
CA LYS A 57 13.70 7.58 5.19
C LYS A 57 13.55 9.04 4.77
N MET A 58 14.29 9.94 5.38
CA MET A 58 14.29 11.35 4.99
C MET A 58 14.76 11.52 3.54
N ALA A 59 15.84 10.85 3.14
CA ALA A 59 16.31 10.86 1.76
C ALA A 59 15.23 10.32 0.79
N LEU A 60 14.64 9.15 1.11
CA LEU A 60 13.59 8.54 0.28
C LEU A 60 12.38 9.49 0.09
N ILE A 61 11.91 10.12 1.17
CA ILE A 61 10.74 11.00 1.11
C ILE A 61 11.09 12.31 0.38
N ARG A 62 12.20 12.95 0.76
CA ARG A 62 12.64 14.23 0.18
C ARG A 62 12.90 14.11 -1.31
N ASP A 63 13.62 13.05 -1.72
CA ASP A 63 14.13 12.95 -3.09
C ASP A 63 13.09 12.36 -4.07
N LEU A 64 12.06 11.67 -3.57
CA LEU A 64 10.97 11.13 -4.41
C LEU A 64 9.67 11.97 -4.35
N ALA A 65 9.43 12.72 -3.27
CA ALA A 65 8.18 13.45 -3.05
C ALA A 65 8.36 14.91 -2.57
N GLY A 66 9.59 15.35 -2.27
CA GLY A 66 9.89 16.71 -1.82
C GLY A 66 9.86 17.73 -2.96
N ARG A 67 9.91 19.02 -2.61
CA ARG A 67 9.85 20.14 -3.59
C ARG A 67 11.00 20.17 -4.58
N ARG A 68 12.15 19.59 -4.24
CA ARG A 68 13.29 19.48 -5.15
C ARG A 68 13.21 18.29 -6.10
N SER A 69 12.32 17.35 -5.83
CA SER A 69 12.11 16.18 -6.66
C SER A 69 11.37 16.53 -7.94
N GLN A 70 11.80 15.95 -9.04
CA GLN A 70 11.04 15.94 -10.30
C GLN A 70 10.15 14.68 -10.41
N GLY A 71 10.04 13.90 -9.33
CA GLY A 71 9.16 12.74 -9.26
C GLY A 71 7.69 13.16 -9.21
N ARG A 72 6.85 12.51 -10.01
CA ARG A 72 5.42 12.82 -10.12
C ARG A 72 4.57 11.94 -9.17
N ALA A 73 5.06 11.71 -7.94
CA ALA A 73 4.26 11.03 -6.93
C ALA A 73 2.99 11.82 -6.60
N SER A 74 1.85 11.13 -6.50
CA SER A 74 0.60 11.70 -5.97
C SER A 74 0.47 11.49 -4.45
N GLY A 75 1.18 10.53 -3.89
CA GLY A 75 1.16 10.24 -2.45
C GLY A 75 2.45 9.59 -1.97
N ILE A 76 2.72 9.73 -0.68
CA ILE A 76 3.86 9.13 0.01
C ILE A 76 3.40 8.40 1.27
N LEU A 77 3.70 7.10 1.36
CA LEU A 77 3.37 6.30 2.53
C LEU A 77 4.56 6.27 3.50
N VAL A 78 4.31 6.72 4.72
CA VAL A 78 5.27 6.78 5.82
C VAL A 78 4.91 5.81 6.94
N ASP A 79 5.87 5.48 7.81
CA ASP A 79 5.64 4.57 8.94
C ASP A 79 5.40 5.32 10.26
N PRO A 80 4.72 4.68 11.24
CA PRO A 80 4.36 5.32 12.51
C PRO A 80 5.50 5.33 13.55
N VAL A 81 6.73 4.89 13.20
CA VAL A 81 7.84 4.76 14.15
C VAL A 81 8.96 5.77 13.88
N TYR A 82 9.43 5.83 12.63
CA TYR A 82 10.62 6.62 12.26
C TYR A 82 10.30 7.90 11.50
N SER A 83 9.13 7.97 10.84
CA SER A 83 8.80 9.05 9.91
C SER A 83 7.42 9.69 10.15
N TYR A 84 6.82 9.52 11.33
CA TYR A 84 5.49 10.02 11.62
C TYR A 84 5.45 11.37 12.37
N GLU A 85 6.60 11.83 12.90
CA GLU A 85 6.66 13.11 13.61
C GLU A 85 6.47 14.28 12.63
N ARG A 86 5.66 15.25 13.01
CA ARG A 86 5.36 16.41 12.17
C ARG A 86 6.62 17.17 11.78
N SER A 87 7.53 17.40 12.71
CA SER A 87 8.82 18.05 12.45
C SER A 87 9.69 17.28 11.46
N PHE A 88 9.63 15.96 11.47
CA PHE A 88 10.33 15.12 10.50
C PHE A 88 9.73 15.30 9.09
N LEU A 89 8.40 15.28 8.96
CA LEU A 89 7.72 15.47 7.67
C LEU A 89 7.93 16.88 7.12
N GLU A 90 7.92 17.90 7.97
CA GLU A 90 8.25 19.27 7.60
C GLU A 90 9.70 19.38 7.07
N ALA A 91 10.66 18.70 7.72
CA ALA A 91 12.05 18.66 7.26
C ALA A 91 12.24 17.90 5.92
N CYS A 92 11.35 17.00 5.56
CA CYS A 92 11.33 16.32 4.25
C CYS A 92 10.89 17.26 3.11
N ASP A 93 10.32 18.43 3.41
CA ASP A 93 9.85 19.44 2.44
C ASP A 93 8.95 18.84 1.35
N ILE A 94 7.97 18.01 1.76
CA ILE A 94 7.03 17.33 0.84
C ILE A 94 6.27 18.39 0.02
N ARG A 95 6.08 18.13 -1.27
CA ARG A 95 5.25 19.01 -2.13
C ARG A 95 3.81 19.05 -1.65
N ALA A 96 3.16 20.21 -1.77
CA ALA A 96 1.78 20.42 -1.34
C ALA A 96 0.74 19.60 -2.12
N ASP A 97 1.10 19.11 -3.31
CA ASP A 97 0.28 18.26 -4.17
C ASP A 97 0.47 16.76 -3.90
N VAL A 98 1.29 16.38 -2.90
CA VAL A 98 1.54 15.01 -2.51
C VAL A 98 0.86 14.70 -1.18
N GLY A 99 -0.14 13.84 -1.20
CA GLY A 99 -0.81 13.39 0.01
C GLY A 99 0.05 12.43 0.85
N VAL A 100 0.03 12.60 2.18
CA VAL A 100 0.75 11.72 3.11
C VAL A 100 -0.18 10.61 3.58
N LEU A 101 0.20 9.35 3.34
CA LEU A 101 -0.43 8.18 3.95
C LEU A 101 0.41 7.73 5.14
N MET A 102 -0.23 7.26 6.22
CA MET A 102 0.50 6.78 7.39
C MET A 102 -0.01 5.43 7.87
N GLY A 103 0.93 4.50 8.14
CA GLY A 103 0.63 3.18 8.68
C GLY A 103 0.11 3.23 10.11
N VAL A 104 -0.77 2.26 10.47
CA VAL A 104 -1.27 2.10 11.85
C VAL A 104 -0.90 0.77 12.48
N GLU A 105 -0.32 -0.15 11.71
CA GLU A 105 0.11 -1.45 12.21
C GLU A 105 1.48 -1.40 12.89
N ALA A 106 1.69 -2.26 13.90
CA ALA A 106 2.97 -2.49 14.54
C ALA A 106 3.97 -3.16 13.58
N THR A 107 5.25 -3.16 13.96
CA THR A 107 6.27 -3.95 13.28
C THR A 107 6.20 -5.41 13.75
N GLY A 108 6.13 -6.33 12.81
CA GLY A 108 5.97 -7.75 13.12
C GLY A 108 4.51 -8.10 13.38
N TYR A 109 4.28 -9.37 13.68
CA TYR A 109 2.96 -9.91 13.98
C TYR A 109 3.04 -10.67 15.30
N GLY A 110 2.11 -10.40 16.20
CA GLY A 110 1.90 -11.23 17.37
C GLY A 110 1.38 -12.61 16.96
N GLY A 111 1.54 -13.62 17.83
CA GLY A 111 1.00 -14.95 17.57
C GLY A 111 1.72 -15.73 16.47
N GLU A 112 2.99 -15.44 16.21
CA GLU A 112 3.84 -16.30 15.40
C GLU A 112 3.98 -17.65 16.09
N GLY A 113 3.37 -18.68 15.50
CA GLY A 113 3.33 -20.01 16.04
C GLY A 113 2.23 -20.82 15.37
N GLU A 114 1.60 -21.71 16.11
CA GLU A 114 0.56 -22.62 15.63
C GLU A 114 -0.64 -21.94 14.97
N PHE A 115 -0.89 -20.64 15.29
CA PHE A 115 -2.03 -19.89 14.80
C PHE A 115 -1.73 -18.92 13.64
N GLY A 116 -0.48 -18.73 13.23
CA GLY A 116 -0.10 -17.81 12.15
C GLY A 116 -0.11 -16.32 12.54
N PRO A 117 0.05 -15.41 11.55
CA PRO A 117 0.23 -13.98 11.82
C PRO A 117 -1.03 -13.33 12.37
N GLN A 118 -0.84 -12.44 13.37
CA GLN A 118 -1.88 -11.61 13.96
C GLN A 118 -1.44 -10.15 13.95
N VAL A 119 -2.13 -9.31 13.18
CA VAL A 119 -1.84 -7.88 13.13
C VAL A 119 -2.14 -7.21 14.47
N GLN A 120 -1.30 -6.25 14.85
CA GLN A 120 -1.46 -5.39 16.03
C GLN A 120 -1.29 -3.93 15.62
N MET A 121 -1.86 -3.01 16.40
CA MET A 121 -1.65 -1.59 16.20
C MET A 121 -0.29 -1.16 16.79
N PHE A 122 0.28 -0.11 16.20
CA PHE A 122 1.53 0.46 16.72
C PHE A 122 1.35 0.99 18.15
N ASP A 123 2.41 0.98 18.94
CA ASP A 123 2.44 1.40 20.34
C ASP A 123 1.39 0.70 21.25
N GLY A 124 0.84 -0.44 20.83
CA GLY A 124 -0.21 -1.14 21.60
C GLY A 124 -1.55 -0.40 21.68
N LEU A 125 -1.78 0.57 20.81
CA LEU A 125 -3.00 1.40 20.79
C LEU A 125 -4.24 0.60 20.37
N GLY A 126 -5.42 1.10 20.73
CA GLY A 126 -6.67 0.73 20.10
C GLY A 126 -6.79 1.32 18.69
N ALA A 127 -7.73 0.82 17.89
CA ALA A 127 -7.93 1.30 16.54
C ALA A 127 -8.30 2.80 16.48
N ASP A 128 -9.22 3.26 17.34
CA ASP A 128 -9.64 4.67 17.42
C ASP A 128 -8.44 5.59 17.72
N ASP A 129 -7.64 5.26 18.72
CA ASP A 129 -6.50 6.08 19.12
C ASP A 129 -5.40 6.09 18.06
N ALA A 130 -5.15 4.94 17.41
CA ALA A 130 -4.17 4.85 16.32
C ALA A 130 -4.58 5.73 15.13
N VAL A 131 -5.85 5.67 14.71
CA VAL A 131 -6.38 6.48 13.60
C VAL A 131 -6.39 7.97 13.98
N MET A 132 -6.84 8.34 15.16
CA MET A 132 -6.82 9.74 15.62
C MET A 132 -5.41 10.30 15.68
N LYS A 133 -4.44 9.50 16.15
CA LYS A 133 -3.02 9.90 16.20
C LYS A 133 -2.46 10.17 14.80
N VAL A 134 -2.80 9.33 13.84
CA VAL A 134 -2.40 9.50 12.43
C VAL A 134 -3.06 10.74 11.80
N LYS A 135 -4.36 10.93 11.99
CA LYS A 135 -5.09 12.11 11.51
C LYS A 135 -4.53 13.40 12.11
N ALA A 136 -4.25 13.44 13.40
CA ALA A 136 -3.67 14.61 14.09
C ALA A 136 -2.27 15.00 13.56
N ARG A 137 -1.57 14.09 12.88
CA ARG A 137 -0.29 14.35 12.21
C ARG A 137 -0.45 14.92 10.78
N GLY A 138 -1.68 15.09 10.32
CA GLY A 138 -1.98 15.66 9.01
C GLY A 138 -1.94 14.63 7.87
N ALA A 139 -2.08 13.34 8.18
CA ALA A 139 -2.21 12.33 7.14
C ALA A 139 -3.50 12.53 6.32
N ALA A 140 -3.40 12.40 5.01
CA ALA A 140 -4.53 12.40 4.09
C ALA A 140 -5.26 11.05 4.06
N ALA A 141 -4.55 9.96 4.38
CA ALA A 141 -5.13 8.62 4.46
C ALA A 141 -4.42 7.75 5.50
N VAL A 142 -5.17 6.83 6.09
CA VAL A 142 -4.66 5.75 6.93
C VAL A 142 -4.29 4.56 6.07
N LYS A 143 -3.18 3.89 6.36
CA LYS A 143 -2.82 2.60 5.75
C LYS A 143 -2.74 1.52 6.82
N MET A 144 -3.30 0.35 6.55
CA MET A 144 -3.15 -0.85 7.37
C MET A 144 -2.69 -2.01 6.51
N LEU A 145 -1.73 -2.80 6.99
CA LEU A 145 -1.30 -4.04 6.34
C LEU A 145 -1.79 -5.25 7.14
N VAL A 146 -2.33 -6.23 6.42
CA VAL A 146 -2.64 -7.55 6.98
C VAL A 146 -2.05 -8.65 6.12
N TYR A 147 -1.46 -9.68 6.76
CA TYR A 147 -1.24 -10.96 6.13
C TYR A 147 -2.53 -11.76 6.21
N TYR A 148 -3.09 -12.14 5.08
CA TYR A 148 -4.40 -12.77 5.04
C TYR A 148 -4.39 -14.01 4.15
N HIS A 149 -5.03 -15.06 4.64
CA HIS A 149 -5.37 -16.24 3.85
C HIS A 149 -6.85 -16.56 4.11
N PRO A 150 -7.68 -16.78 3.07
CA PRO A 150 -9.13 -17.04 3.23
C PRO A 150 -9.46 -18.20 4.17
N ASP A 151 -8.63 -19.26 4.17
CA ASP A 151 -8.75 -20.42 5.05
C ASP A 151 -7.83 -20.36 6.27
N GLY A 152 -7.11 -19.23 6.47
CA GLY A 152 -6.15 -19.10 7.55
C GLY A 152 -6.79 -19.14 8.94
N PRO A 153 -6.13 -19.75 9.94
CA PRO A 153 -6.65 -19.84 11.31
C PRO A 153 -6.81 -18.48 11.96
N THR A 154 -6.03 -17.48 11.55
CA THR A 154 -6.09 -16.11 12.06
C THR A 154 -7.02 -15.19 11.26
N ARG A 155 -7.71 -15.68 10.24
CA ARG A 155 -8.56 -14.85 9.36
C ARG A 155 -9.57 -13.99 10.12
N ARG A 156 -10.22 -14.55 11.16
CA ARG A 156 -11.20 -13.82 11.98
C ARG A 156 -10.57 -12.68 12.77
N HIS A 157 -9.36 -12.89 13.30
CA HIS A 157 -8.61 -11.82 13.95
C HIS A 157 -8.34 -10.68 12.98
N GLN A 158 -7.82 -10.98 11.78
CA GLN A 158 -7.53 -9.98 10.75
C GLN A 158 -8.81 -9.23 10.31
N GLN A 159 -9.90 -9.96 10.06
CA GLN A 159 -11.19 -9.37 9.73
C GLN A 159 -11.69 -8.41 10.81
N ASN A 160 -11.60 -8.79 12.08
CA ASN A 160 -12.02 -7.95 13.20
C ASN A 160 -11.17 -6.69 13.33
N MET A 161 -9.85 -6.81 13.12
CA MET A 161 -8.95 -5.67 13.14
C MET A 161 -9.21 -4.71 11.98
N VAL A 162 -9.42 -5.23 10.76
CA VAL A 162 -9.79 -4.40 9.60
C VAL A 162 -11.10 -3.65 9.85
N ARG A 163 -12.14 -4.34 10.38
CA ARG A 163 -13.41 -3.67 10.74
C ARG A 163 -13.21 -2.58 11.81
N ALA A 164 -12.40 -2.85 12.82
CA ALA A 164 -12.15 -1.88 13.88
C ALA A 164 -11.46 -0.62 13.34
N VAL A 165 -10.41 -0.79 12.54
CA VAL A 165 -9.70 0.35 11.91
C VAL A 165 -10.60 1.05 10.89
N GLY A 166 -11.36 0.32 10.07
CA GLY A 166 -12.29 0.91 9.10
C GLY A 166 -13.36 1.80 9.75
N ARG A 167 -13.98 1.32 10.86
CA ARG A 167 -14.94 2.11 11.64
C ARG A 167 -14.29 3.33 12.30
N ALA A 168 -13.06 3.19 12.81
CA ALA A 168 -12.30 4.31 13.35
C ALA A 168 -12.01 5.36 12.26
N CYS A 169 -11.72 4.93 11.04
CA CYS A 169 -11.53 5.81 9.88
C CYS A 169 -12.84 6.50 9.44
N GLU A 170 -13.99 5.80 9.48
CA GLU A 170 -15.29 6.43 9.25
C GLU A 170 -15.59 7.52 10.28
N LYS A 171 -15.49 7.19 11.57
CA LYS A 171 -15.67 8.13 12.68
C LYS A 171 -14.73 9.32 12.61
N SER A 172 -13.51 9.11 12.14
CA SER A 172 -12.51 10.15 12.01
C SER A 172 -12.56 10.87 10.66
N ASP A 173 -13.49 10.54 9.78
CA ASP A 173 -13.63 11.09 8.43
C ASP A 173 -12.28 11.16 7.67
N ILE A 174 -11.63 9.99 7.51
CA ILE A 174 -10.36 9.82 6.81
C ILE A 174 -10.38 8.50 6.03
N PRO A 175 -9.86 8.44 4.79
CA PRO A 175 -9.87 7.18 4.03
C PRO A 175 -8.92 6.13 4.60
N LEU A 176 -9.32 4.86 4.47
CA LEU A 176 -8.52 3.68 4.78
C LEU A 176 -8.03 3.01 3.50
N LEU A 177 -6.70 2.89 3.34
CA LEU A 177 -6.06 2.05 2.36
C LEU A 177 -5.64 0.74 3.05
N LEU A 178 -6.19 -0.40 2.61
CA LEU A 178 -5.88 -1.72 3.14
C LEU A 178 -4.89 -2.45 2.25
N GLU A 179 -3.71 -2.75 2.77
CA GLU A 179 -2.71 -3.59 2.12
C GLU A 179 -2.91 -5.04 2.54
N THR A 180 -3.06 -5.92 1.56
CA THR A 180 -3.19 -7.36 1.79
C THR A 180 -2.00 -8.10 1.22
N VAL A 181 -1.41 -8.98 2.03
CA VAL A 181 -0.30 -9.85 1.63
C VAL A 181 -0.70 -11.29 1.87
N SER A 182 -0.65 -12.08 0.80
CA SER A 182 -0.93 -13.51 0.84
C SER A 182 0.19 -14.29 1.52
N HIS A 183 -0.14 -15.42 2.10
CA HIS A 183 0.85 -16.34 2.69
C HIS A 183 0.39 -17.79 2.55
N SER A 184 1.33 -18.73 2.64
CA SER A 184 1.00 -20.15 2.70
C SER A 184 0.49 -20.55 4.08
N LEU A 185 -0.43 -21.50 4.15
CA LEU A 185 -0.84 -22.15 5.41
C LEU A 185 0.22 -23.13 5.90
N GLU A 186 0.96 -23.75 4.99
CA GLU A 186 2.03 -24.66 5.32
C GLU A 186 3.28 -23.89 5.71
N GLY A 187 3.46 -23.67 7.01
CA GLY A 187 4.68 -23.14 7.54
C GLY A 187 4.68 -21.66 7.89
N GLY A 188 3.57 -20.97 7.72
CA GLY A 188 3.41 -19.55 8.10
C GLY A 188 4.10 -18.56 7.14
N PRO A 189 3.99 -17.24 7.40
CA PRO A 189 4.37 -16.20 6.45
C PRO A 189 5.87 -16.11 6.14
N HIS A 190 6.70 -16.78 6.92
CA HIS A 190 8.15 -16.76 6.80
C HIS A 190 8.77 -18.10 6.37
N LYS A 191 7.99 -19.17 6.26
CA LYS A 191 8.50 -20.43 5.73
C LYS A 191 8.43 -20.44 4.20
N LYS A 192 9.56 -20.77 3.60
CA LYS A 192 9.71 -20.96 2.16
C LYS A 192 9.09 -22.32 1.79
N ASN A 193 7.81 -22.33 1.47
CA ASN A 193 7.29 -23.37 0.58
C ASN A 193 7.94 -23.17 -0.79
N ASP A 194 7.93 -24.21 -1.62
CA ASP A 194 8.37 -24.06 -3.01
C ASP A 194 7.61 -22.87 -3.62
N PRO A 195 8.32 -21.82 -4.09
CA PRO A 195 7.66 -20.65 -4.66
C PRO A 195 6.68 -20.98 -5.78
N LYS A 196 6.97 -22.04 -6.57
CA LYS A 196 6.12 -22.48 -7.65
C LYS A 196 4.83 -23.13 -7.14
N ASP A 197 4.88 -23.89 -6.05
CA ASP A 197 3.67 -24.49 -5.47
C ASP A 197 2.76 -23.40 -4.88
N PHE A 198 3.34 -22.39 -4.26
CA PHE A 198 2.57 -21.23 -3.81
C PHE A 198 1.94 -20.47 -4.98
N SER A 199 2.66 -20.32 -6.09
CA SER A 199 2.16 -19.62 -7.30
C SER A 199 0.93 -20.30 -7.92
N LYS A 200 0.69 -21.58 -7.68
CA LYS A 200 -0.52 -22.30 -8.12
C LYS A 200 -1.79 -21.78 -7.42
N VAL A 201 -1.66 -21.44 -6.15
CA VAL A 201 -2.79 -21.05 -5.28
C VAL A 201 -2.89 -19.55 -5.04
N LYS A 202 -1.84 -18.79 -5.32
CA LYS A 202 -1.78 -17.35 -5.11
C LYS A 202 -2.93 -16.59 -5.78
N PRO A 203 -3.33 -16.85 -7.04
CA PRO A 203 -4.44 -16.15 -7.68
C PRO A 203 -5.72 -16.26 -6.85
N TRP A 204 -6.08 -17.47 -6.45
CA TRP A 204 -7.25 -17.72 -5.62
C TRP A 204 -7.16 -16.99 -4.27
N ILE A 205 -6.01 -17.03 -3.59
CA ILE A 205 -5.84 -16.34 -2.29
C ILE A 205 -6.04 -14.82 -2.46
N VAL A 206 -5.44 -14.22 -3.48
CA VAL A 206 -5.53 -12.76 -3.72
C VAL A 206 -6.96 -12.36 -4.06
N VAL A 207 -7.62 -13.09 -4.95
CA VAL A 207 -9.01 -12.82 -5.38
C VAL A 207 -9.99 -13.00 -4.23
N GLU A 208 -9.94 -14.10 -3.48
CA GLU A 208 -10.85 -14.32 -2.35
C GLU A 208 -10.58 -13.36 -1.18
N THR A 209 -9.33 -12.93 -0.99
CA THR A 209 -9.01 -11.86 -0.06
C THR A 209 -9.68 -10.54 -0.45
N ALA A 210 -9.60 -10.16 -1.71
CA ALA A 210 -10.27 -8.97 -2.23
C ALA A 210 -11.80 -9.09 -2.11
N ARG A 211 -12.38 -10.23 -2.51
CA ARG A 211 -13.82 -10.51 -2.38
C ARG A 211 -14.32 -10.35 -0.95
N GLU A 212 -13.54 -10.78 0.02
CA GLU A 212 -13.92 -10.66 1.44
C GLU A 212 -13.68 -9.25 1.97
N LEU A 213 -12.46 -8.71 1.88
CA LEU A 213 -12.05 -7.52 2.61
C LEU A 213 -12.45 -6.19 1.95
N THR A 214 -13.05 -6.23 0.74
CA THR A 214 -13.63 -5.05 0.10
C THR A 214 -15.13 -4.89 0.34
N LYS A 215 -15.77 -5.81 1.09
CA LYS A 215 -17.18 -5.67 1.47
C LYS A 215 -17.42 -4.39 2.29
N PRO A 216 -18.60 -3.75 2.18
CA PRO A 216 -18.89 -2.47 2.84
C PRO A 216 -18.69 -2.49 4.35
N GLU A 217 -18.87 -3.64 4.99
CA GLU A 217 -18.74 -3.80 6.45
C GLU A 217 -17.35 -3.56 6.99
N TYR A 218 -16.31 -3.60 6.12
CA TYR A 218 -14.92 -3.33 6.47
C TYR A 218 -14.54 -1.86 6.37
N CYS A 219 -15.37 -1.03 5.74
CA CYS A 219 -15.14 0.41 5.58
C CYS A 219 -13.77 0.75 4.96
N VAL A 220 -13.26 -0.11 4.07
CA VAL A 220 -12.01 0.12 3.31
C VAL A 220 -12.32 1.00 2.09
N ASP A 221 -11.45 1.96 1.78
CA ASP A 221 -11.64 2.90 0.67
C ASP A 221 -10.82 2.54 -0.56
N VAL A 222 -9.62 1.99 -0.35
CA VAL A 222 -8.71 1.55 -1.42
C VAL A 222 -8.09 0.23 -1.02
N LEU A 223 -8.11 -0.77 -1.90
CA LEU A 223 -7.37 -2.00 -1.72
C LEU A 223 -5.97 -1.86 -2.33
N LYS A 224 -4.93 -2.14 -1.57
CA LYS A 224 -3.56 -2.33 -2.05
C LYS A 224 -3.28 -3.83 -2.11
N ALA A 225 -3.43 -4.39 -3.31
CA ALA A 225 -3.31 -5.82 -3.57
C ALA A 225 -1.92 -6.21 -4.07
N GLU A 226 -1.53 -7.47 -3.83
CA GLU A 226 -0.46 -8.09 -4.59
C GLU A 226 -0.91 -8.28 -6.04
N PHE A 227 0.07 -8.30 -6.96
CA PHE A 227 -0.19 -8.83 -8.29
C PHE A 227 -0.60 -10.31 -8.17
N PRO A 228 -1.74 -10.71 -8.76
CA PRO A 228 -2.35 -11.99 -8.43
C PRO A 228 -1.56 -13.22 -8.88
N LEU A 229 -0.57 -13.03 -9.75
CA LEU A 229 0.31 -14.09 -10.24
C LEU A 229 1.78 -13.86 -9.85
N ASP A 230 2.60 -14.88 -10.10
CA ASP A 230 4.03 -14.76 -10.23
C ASP A 230 4.37 -14.98 -11.71
N LEU A 231 4.65 -13.90 -12.45
CA LEU A 231 4.87 -13.95 -13.91
C LEU A 231 5.91 -15.00 -14.33
N LYS A 232 6.91 -15.23 -13.48
CA LYS A 232 7.95 -16.24 -13.71
C LYS A 232 7.40 -17.66 -13.94
N TYR A 233 6.25 -17.97 -13.35
CA TYR A 233 5.65 -19.31 -13.42
C TYR A 233 4.33 -19.33 -14.22
N ALA A 234 3.83 -18.17 -14.64
CA ALA A 234 2.50 -18.04 -15.24
C ALA A 234 2.32 -18.91 -16.48
N GLU A 235 3.28 -18.87 -17.42
CA GLU A 235 3.24 -19.68 -18.66
C GLU A 235 3.22 -21.17 -18.34
N GLU A 236 4.13 -21.66 -17.47
CA GLU A 236 4.23 -23.08 -17.10
C GLU A 236 2.98 -23.57 -16.38
N LEU A 237 2.31 -22.70 -15.61
CA LEU A 237 1.09 -23.01 -14.87
C LEU A 237 -0.19 -22.79 -15.69
N GLY A 238 -0.07 -22.32 -16.94
CA GLY A 238 -1.23 -22.01 -17.79
C GLY A 238 -2.11 -20.88 -17.22
N GLN A 239 -1.49 -19.91 -16.52
CA GLN A 239 -2.18 -18.78 -15.89
C GLN A 239 -2.05 -17.55 -16.80
N ASP A 240 -3.17 -16.87 -17.10
CA ASP A 240 -3.18 -15.63 -17.86
C ASP A 240 -3.17 -14.40 -16.91
N PRO A 241 -2.19 -13.50 -17.04
CA PRO A 241 -2.10 -12.32 -16.17
C PRO A 241 -3.27 -11.35 -16.32
N SER A 242 -3.84 -11.21 -17.52
CA SER A 242 -4.98 -10.32 -17.76
C SER A 242 -6.24 -10.88 -17.11
N ASP A 243 -6.49 -12.18 -17.27
CA ASP A 243 -7.65 -12.83 -16.67
C ASP A 243 -7.61 -12.77 -15.14
N ALA A 244 -6.45 -12.99 -14.54
CA ALA A 244 -6.28 -12.91 -13.09
C ALA A 244 -6.49 -11.47 -12.56
N CYS A 245 -6.01 -10.44 -13.24
CA CYS A 245 -6.25 -9.05 -12.89
C CYS A 245 -7.72 -8.67 -13.07
N LYS A 246 -8.36 -9.14 -14.13
CA LYS A 246 -9.77 -8.92 -14.38
C LYS A 246 -10.65 -9.56 -13.30
N GLU A 247 -10.35 -10.80 -12.92
CA GLU A 247 -11.07 -11.48 -11.83
C GLU A 247 -10.91 -10.70 -10.52
N LEU A 248 -9.71 -10.18 -10.21
CA LEU A 248 -9.47 -9.31 -9.05
C LEU A 248 -10.32 -8.03 -9.11
N ASP A 249 -10.41 -7.37 -10.27
CA ASP A 249 -11.25 -6.18 -10.44
C ASP A 249 -12.73 -6.48 -10.31
N ASP A 250 -13.21 -7.58 -10.88
CA ASP A 250 -14.61 -7.98 -10.86
C ASP A 250 -15.12 -8.25 -9.43
N VAL A 251 -14.27 -8.77 -8.55
CA VAL A 251 -14.65 -9.06 -7.15
C VAL A 251 -14.42 -7.87 -6.21
N SER A 252 -13.51 -6.96 -6.54
CA SER A 252 -13.25 -5.80 -5.69
C SER A 252 -14.39 -4.79 -5.77
N GLN A 253 -15.00 -4.47 -4.63
CA GLN A 253 -16.09 -3.49 -4.55
C GLN A 253 -15.60 -2.04 -4.45
N ILE A 254 -14.29 -1.83 -4.37
CA ILE A 254 -13.62 -0.55 -4.19
C ILE A 254 -12.44 -0.42 -5.17
N PRO A 255 -11.93 0.80 -5.45
CA PRO A 255 -10.73 0.95 -6.27
C PRO A 255 -9.53 0.20 -5.66
N TRP A 256 -8.66 -0.30 -6.54
CA TRP A 256 -7.48 -1.03 -6.09
C TRP A 256 -6.20 -0.54 -6.81
N VAL A 257 -5.09 -0.71 -6.11
CA VAL A 257 -3.74 -0.42 -6.59
C VAL A 257 -2.85 -1.62 -6.34
N ILE A 258 -1.79 -1.81 -7.14
CA ILE A 258 -0.85 -2.91 -6.90
C ILE A 258 0.33 -2.48 -6.04
N LEU A 259 0.85 -3.44 -5.26
CA LEU A 259 2.09 -3.35 -4.52
C LEU A 259 3.24 -4.07 -5.24
N SER A 260 4.49 -3.70 -4.94
CA SER A 260 5.65 -4.29 -5.62
C SER A 260 6.16 -5.60 -5.00
N ALA A 261 5.69 -6.04 -3.86
CA ALA A 261 6.16 -7.24 -3.13
C ALA A 261 7.69 -7.38 -2.98
N GLY A 262 8.46 -6.40 -3.48
CA GLY A 262 9.92 -6.42 -3.48
C GLY A 262 10.54 -7.05 -4.73
N VAL A 263 9.75 -7.32 -5.77
CA VAL A 263 10.24 -7.72 -7.11
C VAL A 263 11.17 -6.66 -7.70
N ASP A 264 11.85 -7.00 -8.77
CA ASP A 264 12.70 -6.07 -9.50
C ASP A 264 11.86 -5.04 -10.26
N PHE A 265 12.49 -3.94 -10.66
CA PHE A 265 11.78 -2.82 -11.29
C PHE A 265 11.10 -3.24 -12.60
N GLU A 266 11.79 -3.98 -13.45
CA GLU A 266 11.26 -4.40 -14.74
C GLU A 266 10.06 -5.35 -14.60
N GLU A 267 10.12 -6.29 -13.66
CA GLU A 267 8.99 -7.16 -13.33
C GLU A 267 7.80 -6.35 -12.81
N PHE A 268 8.05 -5.32 -11.99
CA PHE A 268 6.97 -4.46 -11.51
C PHE A 268 6.35 -3.62 -12.62
N VAL A 269 7.14 -3.18 -13.59
CA VAL A 269 6.63 -2.49 -14.81
C VAL A 269 5.63 -3.37 -15.56
N GLU A 270 5.95 -4.64 -15.77
CA GLU A 270 5.05 -5.59 -16.42
C GLU A 270 3.78 -5.84 -15.60
N ASN A 271 3.94 -6.09 -14.29
CA ASN A 271 2.81 -6.25 -13.38
C ASN A 271 1.87 -5.03 -13.41
N LEU A 272 2.42 -3.81 -13.42
CA LEU A 272 1.63 -2.59 -13.50
C LEU A 272 0.87 -2.48 -14.82
N ARG A 273 1.50 -2.81 -15.95
CA ARG A 273 0.84 -2.80 -17.27
C ARG A 273 -0.40 -3.68 -17.29
N PHE A 274 -0.28 -4.93 -16.83
CA PHE A 274 -1.43 -5.85 -16.73
C PHE A 274 -2.50 -5.32 -15.77
N ALA A 275 -2.11 -4.84 -14.61
CA ALA A 275 -3.04 -4.36 -13.59
C ALA A 275 -3.87 -3.16 -14.08
N VAL A 276 -3.23 -2.12 -14.64
CA VAL A 276 -3.96 -0.92 -15.09
C VAL A 276 -4.81 -1.18 -16.35
N ALA A 277 -4.38 -2.08 -17.22
CA ALA A 277 -5.19 -2.51 -18.37
C ALA A 277 -6.47 -3.25 -17.94
N ASN A 278 -6.49 -3.84 -16.73
CA ASN A 278 -7.58 -4.64 -16.21
C ASN A 278 -8.21 -4.03 -14.93
N GLY A 279 -8.23 -2.71 -14.82
CA GLY A 279 -9.08 -1.99 -13.86
C GLY A 279 -8.41 -1.41 -12.62
N ALA A 280 -7.10 -1.65 -12.40
CA ALA A 280 -6.38 -0.99 -11.31
C ALA A 280 -6.42 0.52 -11.45
N SER A 281 -6.54 1.22 -10.31
CA SER A 281 -6.53 2.68 -10.23
C SER A 281 -5.11 3.27 -10.13
N GLY A 282 -4.07 2.43 -10.24
CA GLY A 282 -2.68 2.82 -10.19
C GLY A 282 -1.83 1.90 -9.33
N PHE A 283 -0.86 2.48 -8.62
CA PHE A 283 0.11 1.74 -7.82
C PHE A 283 0.44 2.44 -6.48
N LEU A 284 0.89 1.63 -5.51
CA LEU A 284 1.63 2.07 -4.34
C LEU A 284 2.89 1.22 -4.21
N CYS A 285 4.00 1.72 -4.77
CA CYS A 285 5.25 1.00 -4.96
C CYS A 285 6.38 1.57 -4.09
N GLY A 286 7.23 0.72 -3.57
CA GLY A 286 8.37 1.12 -2.76
C GLY A 286 9.68 0.56 -3.31
N ARG A 287 10.06 -0.61 -2.82
CA ARG A 287 11.37 -1.23 -3.04
C ARG A 287 11.77 -1.38 -4.51
N ALA A 288 10.86 -1.62 -5.41
CA ALA A 288 11.18 -1.69 -6.84
C ALA A 288 11.72 -0.35 -7.39
N ILE A 289 11.34 0.78 -6.78
CA ILE A 289 11.87 2.10 -7.18
C ILE A 289 13.26 2.35 -6.61
N TRP A 290 13.50 2.03 -5.31
CA TRP A 290 14.61 2.60 -4.55
C TRP A 290 15.53 1.60 -3.85
N LYS A 291 15.24 0.27 -3.83
CA LYS A 291 15.98 -0.69 -2.98
C LYS A 291 17.50 -0.73 -3.24
N GLU A 292 17.93 -0.55 -4.48
CA GLU A 292 19.35 -0.59 -4.85
C GLU A 292 20.12 0.64 -4.36
N GLY A 293 19.43 1.78 -4.13
CA GLY A 293 20.02 3.01 -3.62
C GLY A 293 20.40 2.96 -2.15
N VAL A 294 19.71 2.14 -1.35
CA VAL A 294 19.81 2.18 0.13
C VAL A 294 21.22 1.92 0.67
N ARG A 295 22.05 1.19 -0.06
CA ARG A 295 23.43 0.85 0.35
C ARG A 295 24.52 1.65 -0.37
N ARG A 296 24.11 2.58 -1.22
CA ARG A 296 25.06 3.36 -2.01
C ARG A 296 25.53 4.56 -1.20
N ASP A 297 26.79 4.90 -1.34
CA ASP A 297 27.35 6.13 -0.75
C ASP A 297 26.74 7.38 -1.42
N ASP A 298 26.37 7.26 -2.71
CA ASP A 298 25.69 8.28 -3.53
C ASP A 298 24.15 8.10 -3.55
N MET A 299 23.56 7.68 -2.44
CA MET A 299 22.12 7.35 -2.35
C MET A 299 21.22 8.50 -2.85
N ASP A 300 21.52 9.74 -2.47
CA ASP A 300 20.72 10.92 -2.85
C ASP A 300 20.77 11.12 -4.37
N GLU A 301 21.94 11.01 -5.00
CA GLU A 301 22.09 11.09 -6.45
C GLU A 301 21.34 9.96 -7.16
N PHE A 302 21.48 8.72 -6.68
CA PHE A 302 20.74 7.57 -7.21
C PHE A 302 19.22 7.81 -7.15
N LEU A 303 18.71 8.36 -6.05
CA LEU A 303 17.28 8.61 -5.89
C LEU A 303 16.77 9.69 -6.84
N LEU A 304 17.51 10.79 -6.96
CA LEU A 304 17.15 11.91 -7.84
C LEU A 304 17.23 11.54 -9.33
N GLU A 305 18.16 10.69 -9.73
CA GLU A 305 18.31 10.25 -11.11
C GLU A 305 17.49 8.99 -11.42
N THR A 306 17.90 7.87 -10.81
CA THR A 306 17.28 6.55 -11.11
C THR A 306 15.95 6.38 -10.43
N GLY A 307 15.82 6.76 -9.17
CA GLY A 307 14.56 6.65 -8.42
C GLY A 307 13.45 7.49 -9.06
N VAL A 308 13.74 8.75 -9.37
CA VAL A 308 12.79 9.65 -10.05
C VAL A 308 12.44 9.18 -11.45
N ARG A 309 13.41 8.73 -12.23
CA ARG A 309 13.17 8.19 -13.58
C ARG A 309 12.25 6.96 -13.53
N ARG A 310 12.52 6.02 -12.62
CA ARG A 310 11.66 4.83 -12.39
C ARG A 310 10.26 5.21 -11.96
N LEU A 311 10.12 6.13 -11.01
CA LEU A 311 8.83 6.63 -10.56
C LEU A 311 8.04 7.23 -11.72
N ASN A 312 8.65 8.12 -12.51
CA ASN A 312 8.00 8.79 -13.62
C ASN A 312 7.59 7.81 -14.73
N GLN A 313 8.38 6.76 -15.00
CA GLN A 313 7.99 5.68 -15.91
C GLN A 313 6.74 4.95 -15.45
N LEU A 314 6.62 4.65 -14.15
CA LEU A 314 5.41 4.05 -13.58
C LEU A 314 4.21 4.99 -13.66
N VAL A 315 4.44 6.29 -13.43
CA VAL A 315 3.40 7.33 -13.56
C VAL A 315 2.89 7.40 -15.01
N ASP A 316 3.77 7.39 -16.01
CA ASP A 316 3.36 7.40 -17.43
C ASP A 316 2.46 6.21 -17.77
N ILE A 317 2.79 5.02 -17.26
CA ILE A 317 1.97 3.81 -17.47
C ILE A 317 0.60 3.97 -16.79
N ALA A 318 0.57 4.46 -15.55
CA ALA A 318 -0.67 4.66 -14.81
C ALA A 318 -1.55 5.74 -15.46
N GLU A 319 -0.98 6.91 -15.82
CA GLU A 319 -1.72 8.00 -16.46
C GLU A 319 -2.31 7.63 -17.82
N GLY A 320 -1.67 6.70 -18.52
CA GLY A 320 -2.15 6.21 -19.81
C GLY A 320 -3.35 5.27 -19.71
N ASN A 321 -3.45 4.46 -18.65
CA ASN A 321 -4.38 3.32 -18.64
C ASN A 321 -5.12 3.08 -17.31
N ALA A 322 -4.66 3.62 -16.18
CA ALA A 322 -5.28 3.34 -14.89
C ALA A 322 -6.69 3.94 -14.81
N ARG A 323 -7.61 3.18 -14.24
CA ARG A 323 -8.98 3.63 -13.99
C ARG A 323 -8.98 4.68 -12.88
N PRO A 324 -9.54 5.88 -13.07
CA PRO A 324 -9.76 6.83 -11.97
C PRO A 324 -10.53 6.16 -10.81
N TRP A 325 -10.12 6.40 -9.56
CA TRP A 325 -10.68 5.72 -8.39
C TRP A 325 -12.20 5.90 -8.26
N TYR A 326 -12.73 7.07 -8.63
CA TYR A 326 -14.16 7.37 -8.55
C TYR A 326 -15.01 6.55 -9.52
N LYS A 327 -14.42 6.06 -10.62
CA LYS A 327 -15.11 5.22 -11.60
C LYS A 327 -15.52 3.83 -11.09
N LYS A 328 -15.13 3.48 -9.87
CA LYS A 328 -15.65 2.31 -9.18
C LYS A 328 -17.05 2.56 -8.61
N TYR A 329 -17.46 3.83 -8.51
CA TYR A 329 -18.72 4.25 -7.88
C TYR A 329 -19.65 5.01 -8.83
N VAL A 330 -19.10 5.88 -9.67
CA VAL A 330 -19.83 6.81 -10.56
C VAL A 330 -19.04 7.01 -11.86
N ASP A 331 -19.69 7.54 -12.91
CA ASP A 331 -19.05 7.78 -14.20
C ASP A 331 -18.18 9.05 -14.22
N SER A 332 -18.51 10.03 -13.40
CA SER A 332 -17.78 11.31 -13.29
C SER A 332 -17.59 11.68 -11.82
N VAL A 333 -16.44 12.29 -11.49
CA VAL A 333 -16.14 12.74 -10.12
C VAL A 333 -17.19 13.75 -9.61
N GLY A 334 -17.79 14.55 -10.49
CA GLY A 334 -18.86 15.50 -10.15
C GLY A 334 -20.18 14.86 -9.75
N GLU A 335 -20.35 13.55 -9.97
CA GLU A 335 -21.53 12.79 -9.54
C GLU A 335 -21.39 12.23 -8.10
N ILE A 336 -20.23 12.41 -7.48
CA ILE A 336 -20.05 12.01 -6.07
C ILE A 336 -20.84 13.00 -5.19
N GLU A 337 -21.79 12.47 -4.47
CA GLU A 337 -22.53 13.23 -3.46
C GLU A 337 -21.68 13.36 -2.18
N ILE A 338 -21.29 14.59 -1.86
CA ILE A 338 -20.52 14.88 -0.66
C ILE A 338 -21.45 15.15 0.51
N VAL A 339 -21.35 14.33 1.55
CA VAL A 339 -22.09 14.50 2.81
C VAL A 339 -21.14 14.88 3.94
N ARG A 340 -21.67 15.51 4.99
CA ARG A 340 -20.88 15.78 6.21
C ARG A 340 -20.60 14.45 6.93
N GLY A 341 -19.37 14.26 7.38
CA GLY A 341 -19.02 13.22 8.35
C GLY A 341 -19.74 13.48 9.68
N GLU A 342 -20.11 12.41 10.38
CA GLU A 342 -20.73 12.48 11.73
C GLU A 342 -19.73 12.90 12.80
#